data_c619ccf7937f65fac272464fce9316d9
#
_entry.id   c619ccf7937f65fac272464fce9316d9
#
_cell.length_a   1.000
_cell.length_b   1.000
_cell.length_c   1.000
_cell.angle_alpha   90.00
_cell.angle_beta   90.00
_cell.angle_gamma   90.00
#
_symmetry.space_group_name_H-M   'P 1'
#
loop_
_entity.id
_entity.type
_entity.pdbx_description
1 polymer ?
#
loop_
_entity_poly.entity_id
_entity_poly.type
_entity_poly.pdbx_seq_one_letter_code
_entity_poly.pdbx_strand_id
1 'polypeptide(L)'
;MENEILNTEEAVNAEAEKAVQEDKDDFEKVMAAILLIVYNMEHTKVTAKNIKNVKLEIHNQLGEYLLRSQRRFEGLLQSVSTNTHDKLQKLFQERFEAFDSYYDRWHVNKNDWYDNLSYSVARLEKQIIDALTANINYTATEDEPSVDTKPVQKAVEKGSATHERTSKSIVQDECHYVLASTLLLAMKANGYTHFRFKAVLDDRTSDICRGMNGRVFPISAWSVGSTVPPLHRHCRSTVVPFRR
;
A
#
# COMPACT_ATOMS: atom_id res chain seq x y z
N MET A 1 -23.19 -1.00 18.72
CA MET A 1 -22.50 -2.00 17.87
C MET A 1 -22.19 -1.45 16.47
N GLU A 2 -23.16 -1.09 15.63
CA GLU A 2 -22.90 -0.56 14.27
C GLU A 2 -21.94 0.64 14.32
N ASN A 3 -22.23 1.65 15.14
CA ASN A 3 -21.35 2.81 15.31
C ASN A 3 -19.94 2.48 15.78
N GLU A 4 -19.79 1.48 16.67
CA GLU A 4 -18.47 1.05 17.13
C GLU A 4 -17.64 0.36 16.04
N ILE A 5 -18.29 -0.37 15.14
CA ILE A 5 -17.63 -0.98 14.00
C ILE A 5 -17.19 0.13 13.02
N LEU A 6 -18.04 1.12 12.77
CA LEU A 6 -17.67 2.28 11.95
C LEU A 6 -16.51 3.07 12.55
N ASN A 7 -16.53 3.32 13.86
CA ASN A 7 -15.41 3.96 14.57
C ASN A 7 -14.11 3.13 14.51
N THR A 8 -14.24 1.79 14.48
CA THR A 8 -13.07 0.91 14.31
C THR A 8 -12.49 1.05 12.90
N GLU A 9 -13.34 1.10 11.89
CA GLU A 9 -12.92 1.34 10.50
C GLU A 9 -12.26 2.70 10.33
N GLU A 10 -12.82 3.76 10.90
CA GLU A 10 -12.21 5.10 10.87
C GLU A 10 -10.82 5.11 11.52
N ALA A 11 -10.64 4.40 12.63
CA ALA A 11 -9.34 4.26 13.28
C ALA A 11 -8.34 3.48 12.42
N VAL A 12 -8.76 2.40 11.75
CA VAL A 12 -7.93 1.64 10.81
C VAL A 12 -7.52 2.52 9.64
N ASN A 13 -8.44 3.29 9.07
CA ASN A 13 -8.14 4.22 7.99
C ASN A 13 -7.13 5.29 8.42
N ALA A 14 -7.23 5.83 9.62
CA ALA A 14 -6.29 6.82 10.14
C ALA A 14 -4.89 6.23 10.35
N GLU A 15 -4.77 5.00 10.86
CA GLU A 15 -3.49 4.29 10.97
C GLU A 15 -2.87 4.03 9.58
N ALA A 16 -3.68 3.63 8.61
CA ALA A 16 -3.24 3.40 7.23
C ALA A 16 -2.75 4.70 6.57
N GLU A 17 -3.48 5.80 6.70
CA GLU A 17 -3.09 7.11 6.16
C GLU A 17 -1.78 7.61 6.77
N LYS A 18 -1.57 7.44 8.08
CA LYS A 18 -0.32 7.78 8.75
C LYS A 18 0.86 6.98 8.19
N ALA A 19 0.71 5.67 8.06
CA ALA A 19 1.77 4.81 7.52
C ALA A 19 2.10 5.13 6.06
N VAL A 20 1.10 5.46 5.24
CA VAL A 20 1.28 5.94 3.87
C VAL A 20 2.06 7.25 3.84
N GLN A 21 1.77 8.19 4.74
CA GLN A 21 2.50 9.45 4.79
C GLN A 21 3.97 9.25 5.21
N GLU A 22 4.22 8.42 6.21
CA GLU A 22 5.59 8.07 6.63
C GLU A 22 6.38 7.38 5.51
N ASP A 23 5.73 6.51 4.75
CA ASP A 23 6.34 5.85 3.58
C ASP A 23 6.66 6.84 2.47
N LYS A 24 5.76 7.75 2.20
CA LYS A 24 5.96 8.83 1.23
C LYS A 24 7.14 9.72 1.62
N ASP A 25 7.23 10.14 2.88
CA ASP A 25 8.31 11.01 3.37
C ASP A 25 9.69 10.33 3.25
N ASP A 26 9.76 9.00 3.49
CA ASP A 26 10.97 8.20 3.30
C ASP A 26 11.31 8.07 1.80
N PHE A 27 10.30 7.82 0.98
CA PHE A 27 10.46 7.70 -0.46
C PHE A 27 10.96 9.00 -1.11
N GLU A 28 10.44 10.16 -0.72
CA GLU A 28 10.89 11.47 -1.22
C GLU A 28 12.36 11.72 -0.91
N LYS A 29 12.85 11.30 0.26
CA LYS A 29 14.28 11.39 0.62
C LYS A 29 15.15 10.52 -0.29
N VAL A 30 14.67 9.30 -0.59
CA VAL A 30 15.38 8.39 -1.50
C VAL A 30 15.43 8.96 -2.91
N MET A 31 14.33 9.54 -3.39
CA MET A 31 14.31 10.18 -4.71
C MET A 31 15.25 11.39 -4.78
N ALA A 32 15.30 12.20 -3.73
CA ALA A 32 16.25 13.31 -3.65
C ALA A 32 17.71 12.81 -3.68
N ALA A 33 18.03 11.73 -2.97
CA ALA A 33 19.35 11.12 -2.99
C ALA A 33 19.72 10.59 -4.39
N ILE A 34 18.79 9.92 -5.07
CA ILE A 34 18.99 9.44 -6.44
C ILE A 34 19.24 10.60 -7.42
N LEU A 35 18.46 11.67 -7.33
CA LEU A 35 18.66 12.86 -8.16
C LEU A 35 20.02 13.49 -7.90
N LEU A 36 20.48 13.54 -6.66
CA LEU A 36 21.82 14.04 -6.33
C LEU A 36 22.93 13.17 -6.94
N ILE A 37 22.78 11.83 -6.90
CA ILE A 37 23.71 10.89 -7.55
C ILE A 37 23.80 11.18 -9.05
N VAL A 38 22.65 11.37 -9.71
CA VAL A 38 22.58 11.68 -11.14
C VAL A 38 23.17 13.07 -11.46
N TYR A 39 22.86 14.07 -10.63
CA TYR A 39 23.39 15.43 -10.77
C TYR A 39 24.92 15.47 -10.70
N ASN A 40 25.51 14.70 -9.80
CA ASN A 40 26.96 14.59 -9.67
C ASN A 40 27.63 14.00 -10.93
N MET A 41 26.87 13.31 -11.79
CA MET A 41 27.40 12.84 -13.08
C MET A 41 27.46 13.90 -14.15
N GLU A 42 26.68 14.98 -14.06
CA GLU A 42 26.58 16.02 -15.08
C GLU A 42 27.94 16.62 -15.42
N HIS A 43 28.81 16.78 -14.42
CA HIS A 43 30.14 17.37 -14.54
C HIS A 43 31.28 16.35 -14.36
N THR A 44 30.98 15.07 -14.43
CA THR A 44 31.96 14.00 -14.24
C THR A 44 32.20 13.29 -15.57
N LYS A 45 33.48 13.07 -15.93
CA LYS A 45 33.82 12.30 -17.14
C LYS A 45 33.13 10.93 -17.10
N VAL A 46 32.27 10.70 -18.10
CA VAL A 46 31.53 9.45 -18.19
C VAL A 46 32.44 8.30 -18.61
N THR A 47 32.51 7.29 -17.77
CA THR A 47 33.18 6.01 -18.04
C THR A 47 32.21 4.86 -17.79
N ALA A 48 32.46 3.71 -18.42
CA ALA A 48 31.66 2.52 -18.17
C ALA A 48 31.63 2.14 -16.68
N LYS A 49 32.73 2.38 -15.96
CA LYS A 49 32.84 2.13 -14.51
C LYS A 49 31.93 3.09 -13.71
N ASN A 50 31.95 4.38 -14.06
CA ASN A 50 31.13 5.37 -13.35
C ASN A 50 29.63 5.09 -13.56
N ILE A 51 29.22 4.77 -14.78
CA ILE A 51 27.84 4.41 -15.11
C ILE A 51 27.40 3.16 -14.31
N LYS A 52 28.26 2.13 -14.26
CA LYS A 52 27.97 0.92 -13.50
C LYS A 52 27.80 1.23 -12.00
N ASN A 53 28.67 2.06 -11.45
CA ASN A 53 28.59 2.45 -10.03
C ASN A 53 27.30 3.22 -9.73
N VAL A 54 26.93 4.17 -10.56
CA VAL A 54 25.68 4.95 -10.39
C VAL A 54 24.45 4.07 -10.49
N LYS A 55 24.39 3.13 -11.44
CA LYS A 55 23.29 2.17 -11.54
C LYS A 55 23.19 1.30 -10.29
N LEU A 56 24.33 0.83 -9.78
CA LEU A 56 24.36 0.05 -8.52
C LEU A 56 23.91 0.88 -7.33
N GLU A 57 24.31 2.14 -7.25
CA GLU A 57 23.91 3.04 -6.17
C GLU A 57 22.41 3.30 -6.18
N ILE A 58 21.82 3.57 -7.37
CA ILE A 58 20.36 3.71 -7.54
C ILE A 58 19.65 2.43 -7.09
N HIS A 59 20.15 1.27 -7.51
CA HIS A 59 19.61 -0.02 -7.12
C HIS A 59 19.63 -0.21 -5.59
N ASN A 60 20.76 0.10 -4.95
CA ASN A 60 20.90 -0.02 -3.51
C ASN A 60 19.95 0.90 -2.75
N GLN A 61 19.85 2.18 -3.14
CA GLN A 61 18.94 3.16 -2.53
C GLN A 61 17.48 2.68 -2.58
N LEU A 62 17.04 2.17 -3.74
CA LEU A 62 15.68 1.66 -3.92
C LEU A 62 15.46 0.33 -3.17
N GLY A 63 16.46 -0.54 -3.14
CA GLY A 63 16.40 -1.81 -2.41
C GLY A 63 16.30 -1.60 -0.89
N GLU A 64 17.09 -0.69 -0.33
CA GLU A 64 17.00 -0.33 1.08
C GLU A 64 15.65 0.33 1.44
N TYR A 65 15.14 1.22 0.57
CA TYR A 65 13.80 1.77 0.73
C TYR A 65 12.74 0.66 0.76
N LEU A 66 12.78 -0.26 -0.21
CA LEU A 66 11.81 -1.35 -0.29
C LEU A 66 11.78 -2.18 1.00
N LEU A 67 12.94 -2.49 1.58
CA LEU A 67 13.03 -3.23 2.85
C LEU A 67 12.44 -2.43 4.03
N ARG A 68 12.66 -1.11 4.09
CA ARG A 68 12.07 -0.25 5.13
C ARG A 68 10.56 -0.14 4.96
N SER A 69 10.07 0.06 3.74
CA SER A 69 8.65 0.12 3.41
C SER A 69 7.93 -1.19 3.77
N GLN A 70 8.53 -2.33 3.42
CA GLN A 70 8.01 -3.65 3.79
C GLN A 70 7.83 -3.77 5.32
N ARG A 71 8.87 -3.48 6.10
CA ARG A 71 8.81 -3.58 7.57
C ARG A 71 7.75 -2.65 8.16
N ARG A 72 7.60 -1.45 7.62
CA ARG A 72 6.58 -0.48 8.03
C ARG A 72 5.19 -1.03 7.82
N PHE A 73 4.92 -1.58 6.64
CA PHE A 73 3.60 -2.13 6.31
C PHE A 73 3.30 -3.43 7.06
N GLU A 74 4.27 -4.30 7.26
CA GLU A 74 4.12 -5.48 8.13
C GLU A 74 3.74 -5.07 9.56
N GLY A 75 4.45 -4.10 10.13
CA GLY A 75 4.16 -3.56 11.46
C GLY A 75 2.76 -2.92 11.55
N LEU A 76 2.37 -2.16 10.52
CA LEU A 76 1.03 -1.59 10.44
C LEU A 76 -0.05 -2.68 10.43
N LEU A 77 0.06 -3.67 9.56
CA LEU A 77 -0.94 -4.72 9.43
C LEU A 77 -1.07 -5.54 10.72
N GLN A 78 0.04 -5.78 11.41
CA GLN A 78 0.02 -6.41 12.73
C GLN A 78 -0.68 -5.52 13.77
N SER A 79 -0.40 -4.21 13.80
CA SER A 79 -1.07 -3.25 14.69
C SER A 79 -2.57 -3.18 14.42
N VAL A 80 -2.97 -3.00 13.17
CA VAL A 80 -4.38 -2.96 12.75
C VAL A 80 -5.11 -4.21 13.19
N SER A 81 -4.49 -5.35 13.04
CA SER A 81 -5.09 -6.60 13.42
C SER A 81 -5.28 -6.75 14.92
N THR A 82 -4.24 -6.50 15.70
CA THR A 82 -4.33 -6.57 17.17
C THR A 82 -5.36 -5.58 17.69
N ASN A 83 -5.31 -4.34 17.24
CA ASN A 83 -6.23 -3.28 17.67
C ASN A 83 -7.68 -3.59 17.27
N THR A 84 -7.89 -4.12 16.08
CA THR A 84 -9.24 -4.52 15.61
C THR A 84 -9.78 -5.68 16.44
N HIS A 85 -8.94 -6.70 16.67
CA HIS A 85 -9.31 -7.84 17.50
C HIS A 85 -9.74 -7.41 18.89
N ASP A 86 -8.92 -6.61 19.58
CA ASP A 86 -9.20 -6.17 20.95
C ASP A 86 -10.46 -5.32 21.04
N LYS A 87 -10.71 -4.47 20.08
CA LYS A 87 -11.94 -3.66 20.02
C LYS A 87 -13.16 -4.54 19.77
N LEU A 88 -13.10 -5.45 18.81
CA LEU A 88 -14.21 -6.33 18.49
C LEU A 88 -14.49 -7.34 19.63
N GLN A 89 -13.45 -7.85 20.31
CA GLN A 89 -13.62 -8.73 21.49
C GLN A 89 -14.37 -8.02 22.62
N LYS A 90 -14.03 -6.75 22.90
CA LYS A 90 -14.75 -5.94 23.89
C LYS A 90 -16.19 -5.67 23.47
N LEU A 91 -16.40 -5.40 22.18
CA LEU A 91 -17.71 -5.09 21.63
C LEU A 91 -18.67 -6.29 21.65
N PHE A 92 -18.17 -7.45 21.28
CA PHE A 92 -18.96 -8.67 21.18
C PHE A 92 -19.05 -9.44 22.51
N GLN A 93 -18.20 -9.11 23.50
CA GLN A 93 -18.12 -9.75 24.83
C GLN A 93 -17.82 -11.26 24.82
N GLU A 94 -17.49 -11.81 23.68
CA GLU A 94 -17.15 -13.21 23.47
C GLU A 94 -15.68 -13.34 23.04
N ARG A 95 -15.00 -14.36 23.56
CA ARG A 95 -13.66 -14.69 23.10
C ARG A 95 -13.75 -15.38 21.74
N PHE A 96 -13.04 -14.90 20.77
CA PHE A 96 -12.81 -15.60 19.52
C PHE A 96 -11.31 -15.79 19.33
N GLU A 97 -10.95 -17.00 18.93
CA GLU A 97 -9.57 -17.29 18.51
C GLU A 97 -9.31 -16.51 17.22
N ALA A 98 -8.53 -15.49 17.35
CA ALA A 98 -8.61 -14.56 16.32
C ALA A 98 -7.53 -14.72 15.29
N PHE A 99 -6.39 -14.56 15.66
CA PHE A 99 -5.48 -13.87 14.81
C PHE A 99 -4.40 -14.74 14.20
N ASP A 100 -3.99 -15.78 14.91
CA ASP A 100 -2.91 -16.66 14.44
C ASP A 100 -3.26 -17.33 13.11
N SER A 101 -4.51 -17.78 12.98
CA SER A 101 -4.96 -18.40 11.72
C SER A 101 -5.07 -17.41 10.54
N TYR A 102 -5.28 -16.12 10.84
CA TYR A 102 -5.30 -15.08 9.81
C TYR A 102 -3.89 -14.64 9.45
N TYR A 103 -3.03 -14.49 10.42
CA TYR A 103 -1.61 -14.20 10.21
C TYR A 103 -0.95 -15.27 9.34
N ASP A 104 -1.28 -16.53 9.56
CA ASP A 104 -0.85 -17.64 8.71
C ASP A 104 -1.41 -17.52 7.28
N ARG A 105 -2.70 -17.16 7.11
CA ARG A 105 -3.28 -16.89 5.78
C ARG A 105 -2.69 -15.66 5.13
N TRP A 106 -2.43 -14.62 5.89
CA TRP A 106 -1.80 -13.42 5.38
C TRP A 106 -0.35 -13.70 4.97
N HIS A 107 0.36 -14.56 5.69
CA HIS A 107 1.67 -15.04 5.26
C HIS A 107 1.62 -15.86 3.97
N VAL A 108 0.55 -16.59 3.71
CA VAL A 108 0.33 -17.29 2.44
C VAL A 108 0.06 -16.31 1.30
N ASN A 109 -0.67 -15.21 1.56
CA ASN A 109 -0.95 -14.15 0.58
C ASN A 109 0.08 -13.00 0.63
N LYS A 110 1.09 -13.09 1.47
CA LYS A 110 2.14 -12.08 1.66
C LYS A 110 2.82 -11.68 0.35
N ASN A 111 2.96 -12.62 -0.55
CA ASN A 111 3.61 -12.40 -1.83
C ASN A 111 2.87 -11.39 -2.71
N ASP A 112 1.52 -11.37 -2.69
CA ASP A 112 0.74 -10.54 -3.62
C ASP A 112 0.96 -9.03 -3.42
N TRP A 113 0.85 -8.53 -2.18
CA TRP A 113 1.04 -7.10 -1.93
C TRP A 113 2.52 -6.69 -1.97
N TYR A 114 3.41 -7.52 -1.44
CA TYR A 114 4.86 -7.28 -1.49
C TYR A 114 5.39 -7.38 -2.91
N ASP A 115 4.92 -8.33 -3.69
CA ASP A 115 5.27 -8.47 -5.11
C ASP A 115 4.79 -7.25 -5.91
N ASN A 116 3.60 -6.73 -5.63
CA ASN A 116 3.10 -5.50 -6.26
C ASN A 116 3.94 -4.27 -5.88
N LEU A 117 4.35 -4.15 -4.60
CA LEU A 117 5.22 -3.09 -4.13
C LEU A 117 6.60 -3.19 -4.78
N SER A 118 7.20 -4.39 -4.76
CA SER A 118 8.50 -4.71 -5.37
C SER A 118 8.50 -4.42 -6.87
N TYR A 119 7.44 -4.84 -7.57
CA TYR A 119 7.27 -4.57 -9.00
C TYR A 119 7.19 -3.07 -9.28
N SER A 120 6.48 -2.30 -8.43
CA SER A 120 6.39 -0.86 -8.59
C SER A 120 7.76 -0.17 -8.45
N VAL A 121 8.56 -0.60 -7.46
CA VAL A 121 9.94 -0.10 -7.25
C VAL A 121 10.86 -0.50 -8.41
N ALA A 122 10.82 -1.76 -8.84
CA ALA A 122 11.64 -2.25 -9.96
C ALA A 122 11.30 -1.54 -11.28
N ARG A 123 10.02 -1.23 -11.50
CA ARG A 123 9.58 -0.45 -12.66
C ARG A 123 10.12 0.98 -12.62
N LEU A 124 10.08 1.61 -11.45
CA LEU A 124 10.64 2.95 -11.26
C LEU A 124 12.17 2.94 -11.51
N GLU A 125 12.89 1.99 -10.92
CA GLU A 125 14.31 1.79 -11.12
C GLU A 125 14.65 1.70 -12.62
N LYS A 126 13.93 0.83 -13.33
CA LYS A 126 14.11 0.69 -14.78
C LYS A 126 13.89 2.00 -15.52
N GLN A 127 12.85 2.76 -15.21
CA GLN A 127 12.57 4.05 -15.86
C GLN A 127 13.68 5.07 -15.63
N ILE A 128 14.23 5.13 -14.42
CA ILE A 128 15.34 6.02 -14.07
C ILE A 128 16.61 5.60 -14.82
N ILE A 129 16.94 4.30 -14.80
CA ILE A 129 18.14 3.77 -15.47
C ILE A 129 18.05 3.92 -17.00
N ASP A 130 16.89 3.69 -17.60
CA ASP A 130 16.68 3.87 -19.04
C ASP A 130 16.83 5.35 -19.41
N ALA A 131 16.23 6.28 -18.66
CA ALA A 131 16.35 7.70 -18.88
C ALA A 131 17.80 8.18 -18.73
N LEU A 132 18.51 7.72 -17.69
CA LEU A 132 19.92 8.03 -17.50
C LEU A 132 20.75 7.53 -18.68
N THR A 133 20.59 6.26 -19.06
CA THR A 133 21.43 5.64 -20.10
C THR A 133 21.22 6.26 -21.48
N ALA A 134 19.98 6.66 -21.80
CA ALA A 134 19.62 7.27 -23.07
C ALA A 134 20.14 8.72 -23.23
N ASN A 135 20.52 9.37 -22.13
CA ASN A 135 20.90 10.77 -22.12
C ASN A 135 22.36 11.02 -21.69
N ILE A 136 23.21 9.99 -21.86
CA ILE A 136 24.66 10.09 -21.65
C ILE A 136 25.33 10.61 -22.94
N ASN A 137 26.09 11.68 -22.81
CA ASN A 137 26.99 12.16 -23.85
C ASN A 137 28.42 11.62 -23.65
N TYR A 138 28.78 10.59 -24.37
CA TYR A 138 30.09 9.94 -24.28
C TYR A 138 31.22 10.76 -24.89
N THR A 139 30.88 11.81 -25.67
CA THR A 139 31.82 12.67 -26.35
C THR A 139 31.92 14.08 -25.78
N ALA A 140 31.25 14.28 -24.61
CA ALA A 140 31.25 15.55 -23.92
C ALA A 140 32.70 16.05 -23.65
N THR A 141 32.95 17.32 -23.92
CA THR A 141 34.16 18.03 -23.51
C THR A 141 34.10 18.47 -22.09
N GLU A 142 35.17 19.07 -21.53
CA GLU A 142 35.18 19.54 -20.14
C GLU A 142 34.14 20.63 -19.86
N ASP A 143 33.75 21.37 -20.91
CA ASP A 143 32.77 22.48 -20.81
C ASP A 143 31.32 22.03 -21.10
N GLU A 144 31.10 20.77 -21.46
CA GLU A 144 29.77 20.24 -21.80
C GLU A 144 29.28 19.25 -20.76
N PRO A 145 27.99 19.25 -20.42
CA PRO A 145 27.43 18.26 -19.52
C PRO A 145 27.55 16.84 -20.11
N SER A 146 28.06 15.91 -19.29
CA SER A 146 28.20 14.50 -19.67
C SER A 146 26.87 13.75 -19.62
N VAL A 147 25.87 14.30 -18.95
CA VAL A 147 24.52 13.74 -18.80
C VAL A 147 23.50 14.87 -18.88
N ASP A 148 22.48 14.73 -19.72
CA ASP A 148 21.28 15.57 -19.59
C ASP A 148 20.41 15.02 -18.46
N THR A 149 20.39 15.73 -17.35
CA THR A 149 19.68 15.32 -16.13
C THR A 149 18.18 15.56 -16.16
N LYS A 150 17.68 16.44 -17.05
CA LYS A 150 16.25 16.79 -17.15
C LYS A 150 15.33 15.58 -17.47
N PRO A 151 15.66 14.71 -18.44
CA PRO A 151 14.85 13.51 -18.69
C PRO A 151 14.84 12.55 -17.53
N VAL A 152 15.94 12.45 -16.76
CA VAL A 152 16.02 11.59 -15.57
C VAL A 152 15.14 12.16 -14.46
N GLN A 153 15.20 13.46 -14.21
CA GLN A 153 14.31 14.13 -13.26
C GLN A 153 12.84 13.88 -13.59
N LYS A 154 12.46 14.04 -14.86
CA LYS A 154 11.10 13.78 -15.33
C LYS A 154 10.68 12.32 -15.15
N ALA A 155 11.59 11.36 -15.33
CA ALA A 155 11.34 9.94 -15.08
C ALA A 155 11.11 9.67 -13.58
N VAL A 156 11.93 10.30 -12.72
CA VAL A 156 11.75 10.23 -11.26
C VAL A 156 10.38 10.79 -10.86
N GLU A 157 10.01 11.99 -11.27
CA GLU A 157 8.73 12.63 -10.94
C GLU A 157 7.53 11.76 -11.36
N LYS A 158 7.52 11.29 -12.59
CA LYS A 158 6.44 10.46 -13.13
C LYS A 158 6.36 9.08 -12.43
N GLY A 159 7.50 8.46 -12.22
CA GLY A 159 7.60 7.16 -11.58
C GLY A 159 7.18 7.23 -10.11
N SER A 160 7.62 8.28 -9.40
CA SER A 160 7.27 8.54 -8.00
C SER A 160 5.77 8.69 -7.81
N ALA A 161 5.11 9.53 -8.61
CA ALA A 161 3.66 9.70 -8.54
C ALA A 161 2.88 8.39 -8.80
N THR A 162 3.44 7.48 -9.59
CA THR A 162 2.85 6.17 -9.83
C THR A 162 3.08 5.24 -8.65
N HIS A 163 4.28 5.22 -8.09
CA HIS A 163 4.64 4.42 -6.93
C HIS A 163 3.82 4.81 -5.69
N GLU A 164 3.73 6.10 -5.37
CA GLU A 164 2.93 6.62 -4.25
C GLU A 164 1.45 6.17 -4.32
N ARG A 165 0.85 6.25 -5.51
CA ARG A 165 -0.54 5.76 -5.70
C ARG A 165 -0.67 4.26 -5.49
N THR A 166 0.33 3.49 -5.95
CA THR A 166 0.35 2.03 -5.78
C THR A 166 0.52 1.66 -4.31
N SER A 167 1.50 2.25 -3.62
CA SER A 167 1.75 2.05 -2.20
C SER A 167 0.51 2.36 -1.36
N LYS A 168 -0.09 3.54 -1.57
CA LYS A 168 -1.34 3.93 -0.89
C LYS A 168 -2.47 2.93 -1.10
N SER A 169 -2.67 2.46 -2.34
CA SER A 169 -3.73 1.49 -2.65
C SER A 169 -3.50 0.16 -1.94
N ILE A 170 -2.26 -0.35 -1.97
CA ILE A 170 -1.88 -1.60 -1.31
C ILE A 170 -2.20 -1.51 0.19
N VAL A 171 -1.71 -0.47 0.86
CA VAL A 171 -1.88 -0.31 2.31
C VAL A 171 -3.35 -0.24 2.70
N GLN A 172 -4.15 0.55 2.01
CA GLN A 172 -5.57 0.70 2.31
C GLN A 172 -6.35 -0.61 2.08
N ASP A 173 -6.10 -1.28 0.96
CA ASP A 173 -6.81 -2.51 0.62
C ASP A 173 -6.47 -3.63 1.61
N GLU A 174 -5.20 -3.76 2.02
CA GLU A 174 -4.76 -4.76 2.99
C GLU A 174 -5.29 -4.48 4.41
N CYS A 175 -5.29 -3.23 4.87
CA CYS A 175 -5.89 -2.87 6.15
C CYS A 175 -7.39 -3.20 6.20
N HIS A 176 -8.12 -2.92 5.12
CA HIS A 176 -9.54 -3.29 5.02
C HIS A 176 -9.74 -4.80 4.99
N TYR A 177 -8.85 -5.54 4.34
CA TYR A 177 -8.90 -7.00 4.34
C TYR A 177 -8.69 -7.59 5.73
N VAL A 178 -7.74 -7.04 6.51
CA VAL A 178 -7.51 -7.41 7.92
C VAL A 178 -8.75 -7.14 8.76
N LEU A 179 -9.33 -5.94 8.66
CA LEU A 179 -10.55 -5.56 9.37
C LEU A 179 -11.71 -6.51 9.04
N ALA A 180 -11.98 -6.74 7.76
CA ALA A 180 -13.07 -7.60 7.31
C ALA A 180 -12.92 -9.04 7.82
N SER A 181 -11.70 -9.59 7.77
CA SER A 181 -11.43 -10.95 8.21
C SER A 181 -11.61 -11.11 9.72
N THR A 182 -11.12 -10.15 10.51
CA THR A 182 -11.29 -10.14 11.96
C THR A 182 -12.78 -10.02 12.33
N LEU A 183 -13.52 -9.19 11.62
CA LEU A 183 -14.96 -9.01 11.81
C LEU A 183 -15.75 -10.30 11.50
N LEU A 184 -15.35 -11.04 10.44
CA LEU A 184 -15.95 -12.34 10.13
C LEU A 184 -15.77 -13.34 11.28
N LEU A 185 -14.57 -13.41 11.86
CA LEU A 185 -14.29 -14.30 12.98
C LEU A 185 -15.14 -13.92 14.20
N ALA A 186 -15.21 -12.63 14.53
CA ALA A 186 -16.03 -12.12 15.61
C ALA A 186 -17.52 -12.44 15.40
N MET A 187 -18.04 -12.24 14.20
CA MET A 187 -19.43 -12.56 13.87
C MET A 187 -19.74 -14.05 14.01
N LYS A 188 -18.86 -14.92 13.50
CA LYS A 188 -19.03 -16.38 13.60
C LYS A 188 -19.03 -16.85 15.06
N ALA A 189 -18.09 -16.38 15.88
CA ALA A 189 -18.01 -16.74 17.29
C ALA A 189 -19.26 -16.32 18.07
N ASN A 190 -19.92 -15.24 17.65
CA ASN A 190 -21.13 -14.70 18.29
C ASN A 190 -22.45 -15.18 17.65
N GLY A 191 -22.41 -16.21 16.82
CA GLY A 191 -23.58 -16.85 16.24
C GLY A 191 -24.37 -15.99 15.26
N TYR A 192 -23.73 -14.97 14.67
CA TYR A 192 -24.35 -14.23 13.58
C TYR A 192 -24.38 -15.08 12.32
N THR A 193 -25.50 -15.05 11.62
CA THR A 193 -25.73 -15.81 10.39
C THR A 193 -25.73 -14.92 9.14
N HIS A 194 -25.87 -13.59 9.34
CA HIS A 194 -25.94 -12.62 8.27
C HIS A 194 -25.12 -11.37 8.60
N PHE A 195 -24.77 -10.65 7.57
CA PHE A 195 -24.16 -9.31 7.62
C PHE A 195 -24.86 -8.36 6.66
N ARG A 196 -24.76 -7.06 6.95
CA ARG A 196 -25.28 -5.99 6.11
C ARG A 196 -24.12 -5.15 5.57
N PHE A 197 -24.13 -4.89 4.27
CA PHE A 197 -23.18 -3.98 3.66
C PHE A 197 -23.49 -2.53 4.04
N LYS A 198 -22.47 -1.79 4.43
CA LYS A 198 -22.57 -0.39 4.86
C LYS A 198 -21.60 0.48 4.06
N ALA A 199 -22.15 1.33 3.19
CA ALA A 199 -21.35 2.31 2.45
C ALA A 199 -21.26 3.63 3.20
N VAL A 200 -20.11 4.32 3.07
CA VAL A 200 -20.03 5.74 3.38
C VAL A 200 -20.68 6.49 2.20
N LEU A 201 -21.78 7.17 2.46
CA LEU A 201 -22.57 7.84 1.42
C LEU A 201 -22.19 9.32 1.33
N ASP A 202 -21.31 9.65 0.40
CA ASP A 202 -20.90 11.01 0.04
C ASP A 202 -20.62 11.12 -1.48
N ASP A 203 -20.08 12.25 -1.92
CA ASP A 203 -19.78 12.52 -3.34
C ASP A 203 -18.68 11.62 -3.91
N ARG A 204 -17.86 11.00 -3.03
CA ARG A 204 -16.77 10.07 -3.43
C ARG A 204 -17.22 8.60 -3.43
N THR A 205 -18.49 8.33 -3.08
CA THR A 205 -19.01 6.96 -3.04
C THR A 205 -19.21 6.44 -4.45
N SER A 206 -18.54 5.30 -4.75
CA SER A 206 -18.72 4.64 -6.05
C SER A 206 -20.15 4.12 -6.22
N ASP A 207 -20.60 4.01 -7.47
CA ASP A 207 -21.92 3.48 -7.79
C ASP A 207 -22.09 2.03 -7.30
N ILE A 208 -21.01 1.25 -7.33
CA ILE A 208 -20.99 -0.13 -6.80
C ILE A 208 -21.32 -0.12 -5.30
N CYS A 209 -20.59 0.65 -4.51
CA CYS A 209 -20.83 0.72 -3.06
C CYS A 209 -22.19 1.33 -2.72
N ARG A 210 -22.60 2.34 -3.48
CA ARG A 210 -23.95 2.95 -3.33
C ARG A 210 -25.06 1.92 -3.58
N GLY A 211 -24.93 1.11 -4.64
CA GLY A 211 -25.87 0.04 -4.98
C GLY A 211 -25.86 -1.15 -4.01
N MET A 212 -24.77 -1.34 -3.27
CA MET A 212 -24.64 -2.38 -2.26
C MET A 212 -25.15 -1.95 -0.88
N ASN A 213 -25.25 -0.65 -0.61
CA ASN A 213 -25.60 -0.14 0.72
C ASN A 213 -26.93 -0.69 1.23
N GLY A 214 -26.91 -1.21 2.44
CA GLY A 214 -28.09 -1.80 3.11
C GLY A 214 -28.40 -3.24 2.69
N ARG A 215 -27.76 -3.81 1.69
CA ARG A 215 -27.97 -5.22 1.31
C ARG A 215 -27.52 -6.15 2.43
N VAL A 216 -28.29 -7.20 2.63
CA VAL A 216 -28.05 -8.23 3.65
C VAL A 216 -27.66 -9.53 2.95
N PHE A 217 -26.60 -10.16 3.43
CA PHE A 217 -26.06 -11.40 2.90
C PHE A 217 -25.87 -12.41 4.04
N PRO A 218 -26.04 -13.72 3.77
CA PRO A 218 -25.66 -14.76 4.70
C PRO A 218 -24.12 -14.79 4.84
N ILE A 219 -23.61 -15.21 6.00
CA ILE A 219 -22.17 -15.37 6.22
C ILE A 219 -21.53 -16.36 5.20
N SER A 220 -22.30 -17.35 4.75
CA SER A 220 -21.84 -18.27 3.69
C SER A 220 -21.53 -17.59 2.34
N ALA A 221 -22.07 -16.38 2.12
CA ALA A 221 -21.76 -15.56 0.93
C ALA A 221 -20.61 -14.57 1.17
N TRP A 222 -19.84 -14.71 2.27
CA TRP A 222 -18.72 -13.83 2.56
C TRP A 222 -17.62 -13.97 1.52
N SER A 223 -17.38 -12.92 0.77
CA SER A 223 -16.37 -12.86 -0.27
C SER A 223 -15.84 -11.43 -0.38
N VAL A 224 -14.60 -11.23 0.06
CA VAL A 224 -13.92 -9.94 -0.08
C VAL A 224 -13.75 -9.62 -1.56
N GLY A 225 -14.02 -8.39 -1.95
CA GLY A 225 -14.03 -7.95 -3.35
C GLY A 225 -15.35 -8.18 -4.09
N SER A 226 -16.34 -8.86 -3.47
CA SER A 226 -17.64 -9.14 -4.07
C SER A 226 -18.81 -8.72 -3.19
N THR A 227 -18.98 -9.36 -2.03
CA THR A 227 -20.04 -9.04 -1.06
C THR A 227 -19.52 -8.28 0.15
N VAL A 228 -18.20 -8.29 0.34
CA VAL A 228 -17.48 -7.67 1.47
C VAL A 228 -16.42 -6.72 0.92
N PRO A 229 -16.28 -5.51 1.48
CA PRO A 229 -15.22 -4.57 1.10
C PRO A 229 -13.81 -5.13 1.35
N PRO A 230 -12.79 -4.62 0.61
CA PRO A 230 -12.88 -3.58 -0.42
C PRO A 230 -13.44 -4.12 -1.76
N LEU A 231 -14.42 -3.44 -2.37
CA LEU A 231 -14.98 -3.80 -3.67
C LEU A 231 -14.21 -3.18 -4.85
N HIS A 232 -13.39 -2.18 -4.57
CA HIS A 232 -12.56 -1.44 -5.51
C HIS A 232 -11.45 -0.72 -4.74
N ARG A 233 -10.45 -0.21 -5.44
CA ARG A 233 -9.38 0.59 -4.83
C ARG A 233 -9.95 1.79 -4.07
N HIS A 234 -9.38 2.07 -2.88
CA HIS A 234 -9.82 3.14 -1.97
C HIS A 234 -11.29 3.01 -1.52
N CYS A 235 -11.76 1.77 -1.39
CA CYS A 235 -13.10 1.50 -0.85
C CYS A 235 -13.14 1.91 0.63
N ARG A 236 -14.17 2.68 1.01
CA ARG A 236 -14.40 3.15 2.39
C ARG A 236 -15.65 2.50 3.02
N SER A 237 -16.13 1.44 2.41
CA SER A 237 -17.30 0.71 2.88
C SER A 237 -16.90 -0.39 3.85
N THR A 238 -17.81 -0.77 4.71
CA THR A 238 -17.64 -1.88 5.66
C THR A 238 -18.84 -2.80 5.65
N VAL A 239 -18.84 -3.79 6.52
CA VAL A 239 -20.00 -4.62 6.81
C VAL A 239 -20.29 -4.60 8.31
N VAL A 240 -21.56 -4.76 8.66
CA VAL A 240 -21.99 -4.82 10.06
C VAL A 240 -22.79 -6.11 10.31
N PRO A 241 -22.73 -6.68 11.53
CA PRO A 241 -23.51 -7.84 11.88
C PRO A 241 -25.01 -7.59 11.71
N PHE A 242 -25.72 -8.59 11.24
CA PHE A 242 -27.16 -8.54 11.09
C PHE A 242 -27.81 -9.80 11.63
N ARG A 243 -28.78 -9.62 12.51
CA ARG A 243 -29.65 -10.71 12.99
C ARG A 243 -30.95 -10.68 12.20
N ARG A 244 -31.27 -11.78 11.58
CA ARG A 244 -32.52 -11.97 10.83
C ARG A 244 -33.57 -12.50 11.79
#